data_f182eb5a43923c7016b4017b8480a76f
#
_entry.id   f182eb5a43923c7016b4017b8480a76f
#
_cell.length_a   1.000
_cell.length_b   1.000
_cell.length_c   1.000
_cell.angle_alpha   90.00
_cell.angle_beta   90.00
_cell.angle_gamma   90.00
#
_symmetry.space_group_name_H-M   'P 1'
#
loop_
_entity.id
_entity.type
_entity.pdbx_description
1 polymer ?
#
loop_
_entity_poly.entity_id
_entity_poly.type
_entity_poly.pdbx_seq_one_letter_code
_entity_poly.pdbx_strand_id
1 'polypeptide(L)'
;MSRSDTDSDVTQAEQRERLERADLEAAPSAETPASIIGRSPWEIFWRHFRQDRFALAGLVIIGAMVMMAIFAPMVANWSGHKPNQVNLQALDEFGLPSAPTWWPGPEAKAPAKYLLGVDDTGRDLFVRIAYGARTSLTVAFLATGIAVVLGVLMGLTAGFYRGRLDTVISRATDVVLALPILLLALGIASACGANQEGCFWGFIKPGLRPVILIIGLFGWPYIGRIVRGQVLSIREKEFVEASRSLGASNRRIILREILPNVTAPIIVYTTLIIPSNILFEAGLSFLGVGVPDGTPSWGAMLADAGTAFRWAPWLMIFPGLALFLTTLAFNLVGDGLRDALDPRKAV
;
A
#
# COMPACT_ATOMS: atom_id res chain seq x y z
N MET A 1 32.82 -10.74 -90.24
CA MET A 1 31.86 -10.29 -89.22
C MET A 1 31.60 -11.48 -88.31
N SER A 2 32.33 -11.65 -87.20
CA SER A 2 32.03 -12.59 -86.14
C SER A 2 33.19 -12.80 -85.19
N ARG A 3 33.79 -11.75 -84.63
CA ARG A 3 34.80 -11.89 -83.58
C ARG A 3 34.66 -10.85 -82.46
N SER A 4 33.68 -9.91 -82.58
CA SER A 4 33.41 -8.84 -81.57
C SER A 4 32.32 -9.14 -80.56
N ASP A 5 31.45 -10.14 -80.84
CA ASP A 5 30.29 -10.40 -79.95
C ASP A 5 30.64 -11.38 -78.83
N THR A 6 31.65 -12.23 -78.95
CA THR A 6 32.09 -13.19 -77.93
C THR A 6 32.91 -12.56 -76.79
N ASP A 7 33.62 -11.46 -77.06
CA ASP A 7 34.44 -10.78 -76.03
C ASP A 7 33.59 -9.92 -75.09
N SER A 8 32.45 -9.39 -75.59
CA SER A 8 31.48 -8.58 -74.77
C SER A 8 30.71 -9.45 -73.77
N ASP A 9 30.37 -10.68 -74.19
CA ASP A 9 29.58 -11.59 -73.32
C ASP A 9 30.40 -12.17 -72.18
N VAL A 10 31.70 -12.47 -72.41
CA VAL A 10 32.65 -12.96 -71.37
C VAL A 10 32.88 -11.86 -70.33
N THR A 11 33.06 -10.63 -70.76
CA THR A 11 33.29 -9.49 -69.85
C THR A 11 32.06 -9.18 -68.97
N GLN A 12 30.83 -9.34 -69.51
CA GLN A 12 29.61 -9.18 -68.73
C GLN A 12 29.37 -10.32 -67.71
N ALA A 13 29.75 -11.54 -68.05
CA ALA A 13 29.65 -12.68 -67.17
C ALA A 13 30.62 -12.54 -65.97
N GLU A 14 31.87 -12.14 -66.20
CA GLU A 14 32.84 -11.86 -65.16
C GLU A 14 32.44 -10.68 -64.27
N GLN A 15 31.80 -9.68 -64.83
CA GLN A 15 31.33 -8.54 -64.06
C GLN A 15 30.14 -8.89 -63.16
N ARG A 16 29.23 -9.77 -63.64
CA ARG A 16 28.13 -10.30 -62.79
C ARG A 16 28.66 -11.18 -61.64
N GLU A 17 29.62 -12.04 -61.95
CA GLU A 17 30.23 -12.90 -60.92
C GLU A 17 30.96 -12.08 -59.82
N ARG A 18 31.61 -10.97 -60.20
CA ARG A 18 32.23 -10.04 -59.23
C ARG A 18 31.21 -9.29 -58.41
N LEU A 19 30.08 -8.90 -59.00
CA LEU A 19 28.99 -8.24 -58.28
C LEU A 19 28.29 -9.21 -57.29
N GLU A 20 28.03 -10.45 -57.70
CA GLU A 20 27.48 -11.47 -56.81
C GLU A 20 28.44 -11.83 -55.66
N ARG A 21 29.75 -11.86 -55.90
CA ARG A 21 30.73 -12.06 -54.80
C ARG A 21 30.80 -10.85 -53.87
N ALA A 22 30.71 -9.62 -54.42
CA ALA A 22 30.69 -8.42 -53.59
C ALA A 22 29.40 -8.32 -52.75
N ASP A 23 28.26 -8.76 -53.29
CA ASP A 23 26.96 -8.82 -52.54
C ASP A 23 26.99 -9.93 -51.49
N LEU A 24 27.68 -11.04 -51.71
CA LEU A 24 27.91 -12.11 -50.73
C LEU A 24 28.89 -11.70 -49.62
N GLU A 25 29.90 -10.87 -49.94
CA GLU A 25 30.82 -10.32 -48.94
C GLU A 25 30.23 -9.10 -48.20
N ALA A 26 29.29 -8.37 -48.81
CA ALA A 26 28.57 -7.27 -48.22
C ALA A 26 27.35 -7.73 -47.42
N ALA A 27 26.97 -9.02 -47.44
CA ALA A 27 25.98 -9.56 -46.54
C ALA A 27 26.43 -9.28 -45.10
N PRO A 28 25.67 -8.48 -44.33
CA PRO A 28 26.04 -8.19 -42.95
C PRO A 28 26.28 -9.54 -42.27
N SER A 29 27.50 -9.76 -41.81
CA SER A 29 27.86 -10.92 -40.99
C SER A 29 26.72 -11.05 -39.96
N ALA A 30 26.02 -12.20 -40.03
CA ALA A 30 24.95 -12.49 -39.10
C ALA A 30 25.49 -12.20 -37.69
N GLU A 31 25.15 -11.03 -37.16
CA GLU A 31 25.41 -10.70 -35.77
C GLU A 31 24.92 -11.90 -35.00
N THR A 32 25.82 -12.61 -34.40
CA THR A 32 25.49 -13.70 -33.47
C THR A 32 24.41 -13.14 -32.58
N PRO A 33 23.18 -13.70 -32.54
CA PRO A 33 22.13 -13.15 -31.70
C PRO A 33 22.73 -13.08 -30.32
N ALA A 34 22.93 -11.84 -29.82
CA ALA A 34 23.41 -11.62 -28.48
C ALA A 34 22.53 -12.51 -27.62
N SER A 35 23.14 -13.48 -26.97
CA SER A 35 22.44 -14.45 -26.14
C SER A 35 21.47 -13.66 -25.26
N ILE A 36 20.19 -13.76 -25.57
CA ILE A 36 19.13 -13.18 -24.75
C ILE A 36 19.21 -13.99 -23.46
N ILE A 37 20.11 -13.59 -22.57
CA ILE A 37 20.16 -14.11 -21.21
C ILE A 37 18.84 -13.66 -20.61
N GLY A 38 17.86 -14.55 -20.63
CA GLY A 38 16.54 -14.32 -20.07
C GLY A 38 16.72 -14.01 -18.59
N ARG A 39 16.77 -12.71 -18.25
CA ARG A 39 16.83 -12.28 -16.87
C ARG A 39 15.52 -12.66 -16.21
N SER A 40 15.60 -13.19 -14.99
CA SER A 40 14.43 -13.50 -14.20
C SER A 40 13.58 -12.24 -14.05
N PRO A 41 12.23 -12.31 -14.18
CA PRO A 41 11.34 -11.19 -13.93
C PRO A 41 11.58 -10.52 -12.56
N TRP A 42 12.03 -11.31 -11.56
CA TRP A 42 12.40 -10.84 -10.23
C TRP A 42 13.69 -9.99 -10.21
N GLU A 43 14.67 -10.31 -11.03
CA GLU A 43 15.90 -9.51 -11.16
C GLU A 43 15.61 -8.16 -11.82
N ILE A 44 14.76 -8.16 -12.84
CA ILE A 44 14.31 -6.93 -13.53
C ILE A 44 13.56 -6.05 -12.56
N PHE A 45 12.58 -6.60 -11.84
CA PHE A 45 11.83 -5.90 -10.80
C PHE A 45 12.75 -5.26 -9.77
N TRP A 46 13.66 -6.05 -9.16
CA TRP A 46 14.52 -5.57 -8.09
C TRP A 46 15.52 -4.52 -8.56
N ARG A 47 15.98 -4.62 -9.78
CA ARG A 47 16.87 -3.63 -10.42
C ARG A 47 16.15 -2.29 -10.59
N HIS A 48 14.94 -2.27 -11.15
CA HIS A 48 14.16 -1.06 -11.34
C HIS A 48 13.77 -0.42 -10.01
N PHE A 49 13.28 -1.22 -9.06
CA PHE A 49 12.91 -0.73 -7.74
C PHE A 49 14.08 -0.08 -6.99
N ARG A 50 15.29 -0.66 -7.09
CA ARG A 50 16.50 -0.08 -6.48
C ARG A 50 16.99 1.22 -7.14
N GLN A 51 16.58 1.49 -8.35
CA GLN A 51 16.95 2.74 -9.05
C GLN A 51 16.03 3.90 -8.65
N ASP A 52 14.87 3.62 -8.11
CA ASP A 52 13.94 4.64 -7.62
C ASP A 52 14.34 5.09 -6.20
N ARG A 53 14.95 6.27 -6.12
CA ARG A 53 15.40 6.87 -4.84
C ARG A 53 14.22 7.24 -3.94
N PHE A 54 13.08 7.62 -4.51
CA PHE A 54 11.90 7.99 -3.74
C PHE A 54 11.24 6.77 -3.13
N ALA A 55 11.13 5.68 -3.88
CA ALA A 55 10.63 4.41 -3.35
C ALA A 55 11.54 3.87 -2.22
N LEU A 56 12.86 3.97 -2.37
CA LEU A 56 13.81 3.59 -1.32
C LEU A 56 13.68 4.48 -0.07
N ALA A 57 13.56 5.80 -0.24
CA ALA A 57 13.32 6.71 0.88
C ALA A 57 12.00 6.36 1.60
N GLY A 58 10.92 6.10 0.84
CA GLY A 58 9.65 5.63 1.38
C GLY A 58 9.81 4.32 2.18
N LEU A 59 10.55 3.36 1.64
CA LEU A 59 10.81 2.08 2.32
C LEU A 59 11.56 2.26 3.65
N VAL A 60 12.55 3.17 3.69
CA VAL A 60 13.29 3.50 4.92
C VAL A 60 12.35 4.14 5.96
N ILE A 61 11.48 5.08 5.53
CA ILE A 61 10.51 5.71 6.44
C ILE A 61 9.52 4.68 6.98
N ILE A 62 8.94 3.82 6.11
CA ILE A 62 8.05 2.73 6.54
C ILE A 62 8.78 1.81 7.54
N GLY A 63 10.01 1.42 7.20
CA GLY A 63 10.84 0.61 8.10
C GLY A 63 11.04 1.26 9.46
N ALA A 64 11.34 2.57 9.49
CA ALA A 64 11.49 3.33 10.74
C ALA A 64 10.18 3.37 11.55
N MET A 65 9.02 3.59 10.89
CA MET A 65 7.71 3.62 11.55
C MET A 65 7.31 2.23 12.09
N VAL A 66 7.57 1.17 11.33
CA VAL A 66 7.34 -0.21 11.78
C VAL A 66 8.26 -0.57 12.95
N MET A 67 9.54 -0.20 12.88
CA MET A 67 10.48 -0.40 14.00
C MET A 67 10.02 0.38 15.23
N MET A 68 9.61 1.63 15.08
CA MET A 68 9.05 2.43 16.19
C MET A 68 7.82 1.74 16.80
N ALA A 69 6.92 1.18 15.98
CA ALA A 69 5.76 0.45 16.46
C ALA A 69 6.12 -0.84 17.21
N ILE A 70 7.09 -1.61 16.70
CA ILE A 70 7.55 -2.86 17.34
C ILE A 70 8.26 -2.56 18.67
N PHE A 71 9.14 -1.57 18.66
CA PHE A 71 9.95 -1.18 19.83
C PHE A 71 9.27 -0.15 20.74
N ALA A 72 7.97 0.16 20.54
CA ALA A 72 7.23 1.07 21.42
C ALA A 72 7.34 0.71 22.93
N PRO A 73 7.29 -0.58 23.35
CA PRO A 73 7.53 -0.92 24.75
C PRO A 73 8.95 -0.59 25.24
N MET A 74 9.96 -0.72 24.37
CA MET A 74 11.33 -0.38 24.68
C MET A 74 11.50 1.14 24.82
N VAL A 75 10.83 1.92 23.97
CA VAL A 75 10.77 3.38 24.09
C VAL A 75 10.15 3.79 25.41
N ALA A 76 9.05 3.16 25.83
CA ALA A 76 8.41 3.41 27.12
C ALA A 76 9.33 3.07 28.32
N ASN A 77 10.05 1.95 28.23
CA ASN A 77 11.01 1.56 29.28
C ASN A 77 12.20 2.52 29.36
N TRP A 78 12.69 3.01 28.20
CA TRP A 78 13.79 3.94 28.14
C TRP A 78 13.42 5.33 28.69
N SER A 79 12.24 5.86 28.34
CA SER A 79 11.73 7.13 28.89
C SER A 79 11.35 7.00 30.37
N GLY A 80 11.02 5.79 30.83
CA GLY A 80 10.48 5.52 32.17
C GLY A 80 8.99 5.85 32.32
N HIS A 81 8.29 6.11 31.19
CA HIS A 81 6.88 6.50 31.17
C HIS A 81 6.02 5.48 30.43
N LYS A 82 4.85 5.16 30.98
CA LYS A 82 3.84 4.37 30.26
C LYS A 82 2.99 5.27 29.37
N PRO A 83 2.40 4.77 28.26
CA PRO A 83 1.67 5.60 27.29
C PRO A 83 0.45 6.33 27.88
N ASN A 84 -0.15 5.79 28.97
CA ASN A 84 -1.31 6.37 29.65
C ASN A 84 -0.98 6.87 31.05
N GLN A 85 0.29 6.99 31.39
CA GLN A 85 0.71 7.46 32.70
C GLN A 85 0.55 8.98 32.75
N VAL A 86 -0.41 9.42 33.55
CA VAL A 86 -0.63 10.84 33.86
C VAL A 86 0.44 11.32 34.83
N ASN A 87 1.09 12.45 34.51
CA ASN A 87 2.05 13.11 35.37
C ASN A 87 1.74 14.62 35.45
N LEU A 88 0.95 15.01 36.41
CA LEU A 88 0.56 16.41 36.61
C LEU A 88 1.75 17.33 36.90
N GLN A 89 2.89 16.79 37.40
CA GLN A 89 4.10 17.57 37.63
C GLN A 89 4.83 17.94 36.34
N ALA A 90 4.48 17.31 35.21
CA ALA A 90 5.02 17.64 33.91
C ALA A 90 4.21 18.72 33.18
N LEU A 91 3.07 19.15 33.75
CA LEU A 91 2.32 20.29 33.28
C LEU A 91 2.94 21.60 33.85
N ASP A 92 2.55 22.74 33.28
CA ASP A 92 2.93 24.04 33.82
C ASP A 92 2.14 24.39 35.12
N GLU A 93 2.42 25.57 35.68
CA GLU A 93 1.76 26.07 36.90
C GLU A 93 0.23 26.27 36.72
N PHE A 94 -0.23 26.40 35.49
CA PHE A 94 -1.64 26.55 35.11
C PHE A 94 -2.31 25.25 34.69
N GLY A 95 -1.58 24.11 34.74
CA GLY A 95 -2.07 22.82 34.29
C GLY A 95 -2.09 22.69 32.76
N LEU A 96 -1.35 23.52 32.03
CA LEU A 96 -1.24 23.44 30.57
C LEU A 96 -0.10 22.50 30.14
N PRO A 97 -0.17 21.94 28.90
CA PRO A 97 0.89 21.10 28.36
C PRO A 97 2.24 21.79 28.31
N SER A 98 3.28 21.14 28.81
CA SER A 98 4.66 21.67 28.72
C SER A 98 5.34 21.23 27.44
N ALA A 99 6.03 22.18 26.80
CA ALA A 99 6.74 21.99 25.53
C ALA A 99 8.00 21.13 25.68
N PRO A 100 8.52 20.54 24.59
CA PRO A 100 9.88 19.96 24.59
C PRO A 100 10.92 21.00 25.01
N THR A 101 12.00 20.56 25.67
CA THR A 101 13.09 21.47 26.12
C THR A 101 13.71 22.29 24.99
N TRP A 102 13.75 21.72 23.79
CA TRP A 102 14.32 22.33 22.58
C TRP A 102 13.32 23.16 21.75
N TRP A 103 12.04 23.17 22.13
CA TRP A 103 10.99 23.93 21.43
C TRP A 103 11.24 25.44 21.57
N PRO A 104 11.19 26.20 20.46
CA PRO A 104 11.33 27.65 20.53
C PRO A 104 10.08 28.29 21.13
N GLY A 105 10.25 29.28 22.01
CA GLY A 105 9.11 30.01 22.57
C GLY A 105 9.14 30.13 24.10
N PRO A 106 8.25 30.96 24.66
CA PRO A 106 8.18 31.24 26.10
C PRO A 106 7.43 30.14 26.90
N GLU A 107 6.87 29.13 26.26
CA GLU A 107 6.09 28.07 26.91
C GLU A 107 6.91 27.35 27.96
N ALA A 108 6.24 26.88 29.00
CA ALA A 108 6.84 26.03 30.02
C ALA A 108 7.48 24.78 29.41
N LYS A 109 8.67 24.40 29.89
CA LYS A 109 9.41 23.25 29.37
C LYS A 109 9.20 22.03 30.23
N ALA A 110 8.85 20.92 29.58
CA ALA A 110 8.76 19.65 30.23
C ALA A 110 10.15 19.17 30.73
N PRO A 111 10.23 18.33 31.78
CA PRO A 111 11.49 17.71 32.17
C PRO A 111 12.21 17.03 31.01
N ALA A 112 13.55 16.99 31.07
CA ALA A 112 14.39 16.53 29.94
C ALA A 112 14.08 15.12 29.41
N LYS A 113 13.42 14.28 30.21
CA LYS A 113 12.98 12.92 29.79
C LYS A 113 11.81 12.94 28.79
N TYR A 114 11.05 14.02 28.70
CA TYR A 114 9.93 14.16 27.77
C TYR A 114 10.41 14.79 26.46
N LEU A 115 10.93 13.96 25.56
CA LEU A 115 11.60 14.42 24.33
C LEU A 115 10.73 15.31 23.44
N LEU A 116 9.44 15.00 23.32
CA LEU A 116 8.47 15.75 22.53
C LEU A 116 7.47 16.53 23.38
N GLY A 117 7.77 16.70 24.69
CA GLY A 117 6.86 17.32 25.63
C GLY A 117 5.75 16.40 26.12
N VAL A 118 4.73 16.99 26.70
CA VAL A 118 3.58 16.28 27.27
C VAL A 118 2.28 16.76 26.67
N ASP A 119 1.24 15.91 26.76
CA ASP A 119 -0.11 16.27 26.37
C ASP A 119 -0.87 17.01 27.50
N ASP A 120 -2.16 17.30 27.26
CA ASP A 120 -3.06 18.01 28.17
C ASP A 120 -3.27 17.35 29.54
N THR A 121 -2.90 16.08 29.67
CA THR A 121 -2.98 15.30 30.90
C THR A 121 -1.58 14.96 31.49
N GLY A 122 -0.52 15.53 30.91
CA GLY A 122 0.85 15.29 31.35
C GLY A 122 1.42 13.92 30.90
N ARG A 123 0.82 13.28 29.89
CA ARG A 123 1.34 12.00 29.34
C ARG A 123 2.46 12.28 28.34
N ASP A 124 3.45 11.40 28.29
CA ASP A 124 4.61 11.53 27.40
C ASP A 124 4.20 11.40 25.92
N LEU A 125 4.38 12.48 25.15
CA LEU A 125 3.96 12.56 23.76
C LEU A 125 4.77 11.63 22.86
N PHE A 126 6.08 11.47 23.11
CA PHE A 126 6.94 10.58 22.31
C PHE A 126 6.55 9.10 22.47
N VAL A 127 6.29 8.68 23.70
CA VAL A 127 5.81 7.32 23.99
C VAL A 127 4.44 7.09 23.33
N ARG A 128 3.54 8.06 23.42
CA ARG A 128 2.21 7.98 22.79
C ARG A 128 2.30 7.89 21.27
N ILE A 129 3.22 8.63 20.63
CA ILE A 129 3.44 8.54 19.16
C ILE A 129 3.93 7.14 18.78
N ALA A 130 4.86 6.55 19.54
CA ALA A 130 5.37 5.20 19.29
C ALA A 130 4.26 4.14 19.43
N TYR A 131 3.43 4.22 20.46
CA TYR A 131 2.28 3.34 20.62
C TYR A 131 1.19 3.63 19.59
N GLY A 132 1.00 4.90 19.21
CA GLY A 132 0.12 5.31 18.13
C GLY A 132 0.50 4.68 16.80
N ALA A 133 1.80 4.63 16.47
CA ALA A 133 2.32 3.90 15.31
C ALA A 133 1.87 2.44 15.33
N ARG A 134 2.02 1.76 16.48
CA ARG A 134 1.59 0.37 16.62
C ARG A 134 0.10 0.19 16.37
N THR A 135 -0.73 1.07 16.93
CA THR A 135 -2.19 0.99 16.79
C THR A 135 -2.62 1.28 15.36
N SER A 136 -2.24 2.45 14.81
CA SER A 136 -2.65 2.89 13.47
C SER A 136 -2.15 1.96 12.37
N LEU A 137 -0.89 1.49 12.43
CA LEU A 137 -0.38 0.51 11.47
C LEU A 137 -1.07 -0.85 11.60
N THR A 138 -1.33 -1.33 12.81
CA THR A 138 -2.05 -2.62 13.00
C THR A 138 -3.43 -2.56 12.38
N VAL A 139 -4.19 -1.49 12.63
CA VAL A 139 -5.53 -1.30 12.03
C VAL A 139 -5.42 -1.27 10.51
N ALA A 140 -4.51 -0.45 9.96
CA ALA A 140 -4.36 -0.31 8.52
C ALA A 140 -3.98 -1.62 7.83
N PHE A 141 -3.00 -2.37 8.35
CA PHE A 141 -2.57 -3.63 7.74
C PHE A 141 -3.64 -4.72 7.84
N LEU A 142 -4.28 -4.89 9.01
CA LEU A 142 -5.31 -5.92 9.18
C LEU A 142 -6.55 -5.61 8.34
N ALA A 143 -7.00 -4.35 8.32
CA ALA A 143 -8.14 -3.93 7.51
C ALA A 143 -7.84 -4.10 6.01
N THR A 144 -6.65 -3.67 5.56
CA THR A 144 -6.21 -3.90 4.17
C THR A 144 -6.14 -5.38 3.84
N GLY A 145 -5.61 -6.21 4.73
CA GLY A 145 -5.55 -7.67 4.53
C GLY A 145 -6.94 -8.28 4.31
N ILE A 146 -7.93 -7.91 5.12
CA ILE A 146 -9.32 -8.35 4.96
C ILE A 146 -9.89 -7.86 3.62
N ALA A 147 -9.73 -6.57 3.30
CA ALA A 147 -10.23 -5.99 2.05
C ALA A 147 -9.61 -6.66 0.82
N VAL A 148 -8.31 -6.93 0.84
CA VAL A 148 -7.58 -7.60 -0.25
C VAL A 148 -8.07 -9.04 -0.43
N VAL A 149 -8.15 -9.81 0.65
CA VAL A 149 -8.61 -11.20 0.56
C VAL A 149 -10.02 -11.27 -0.01
N LEU A 150 -10.95 -10.46 0.53
CA LEU A 150 -12.33 -10.42 0.04
C LEU A 150 -12.40 -9.92 -1.41
N GLY A 151 -11.69 -8.84 -1.73
CA GLY A 151 -11.67 -8.25 -3.07
C GLY A 151 -11.09 -9.19 -4.12
N VAL A 152 -10.00 -9.90 -3.79
CA VAL A 152 -9.40 -10.91 -4.68
C VAL A 152 -10.36 -12.08 -4.90
N LEU A 153 -10.95 -12.64 -3.85
CA LEU A 153 -11.91 -13.73 -3.95
C LEU A 153 -13.13 -13.34 -4.79
N MET A 154 -13.74 -12.18 -4.51
CA MET A 154 -14.91 -11.70 -5.24
C MET A 154 -14.56 -11.32 -6.68
N GLY A 155 -13.40 -10.67 -6.90
CA GLY A 155 -12.94 -10.28 -8.24
C GLY A 155 -12.60 -11.48 -9.12
N LEU A 156 -11.89 -12.49 -8.58
CA LEU A 156 -11.60 -13.74 -9.28
C LEU A 156 -12.89 -14.49 -9.66
N THR A 157 -13.82 -14.62 -8.73
CA THR A 157 -15.08 -15.36 -8.98
C THR A 157 -15.95 -14.63 -9.99
N ALA A 158 -16.15 -13.33 -9.86
CA ALA A 158 -16.94 -12.53 -10.80
C ALA A 158 -16.33 -12.53 -12.20
N GLY A 159 -15.01 -12.26 -12.31
CA GLY A 159 -14.30 -12.20 -13.59
C GLY A 159 -14.23 -13.55 -14.31
N PHE A 160 -14.03 -14.65 -13.57
CA PHE A 160 -13.89 -15.99 -14.17
C PHE A 160 -15.22 -16.60 -14.58
N TYR A 161 -16.20 -16.67 -13.66
CA TYR A 161 -17.46 -17.38 -13.92
C TYR A 161 -18.46 -16.58 -14.78
N ARG A 162 -18.41 -15.24 -14.75
CA ARG A 162 -19.36 -14.38 -15.46
C ARG A 162 -20.83 -14.66 -15.09
N GLY A 163 -21.75 -14.16 -15.91
CA GLY A 163 -23.19 -14.46 -15.78
C GLY A 163 -23.79 -13.99 -14.48
N ARG A 164 -24.60 -14.82 -13.84
CA ARG A 164 -25.36 -14.48 -12.63
C ARG A 164 -24.45 -14.14 -11.43
N LEU A 165 -23.34 -14.86 -11.25
CA LEU A 165 -22.39 -14.60 -10.16
C LEU A 165 -21.73 -13.23 -10.32
N ASP A 166 -21.30 -12.90 -11.53
CA ASP A 166 -20.76 -11.58 -11.84
C ASP A 166 -21.78 -10.48 -11.58
N THR A 167 -23.01 -10.66 -12.03
CA THR A 167 -24.10 -9.68 -11.81
C THR A 167 -24.34 -9.47 -10.31
N VAL A 168 -24.45 -10.54 -9.51
CA VAL A 168 -24.71 -10.42 -8.06
C VAL A 168 -23.56 -9.72 -7.35
N ILE A 169 -22.30 -10.14 -7.61
CA ILE A 169 -21.12 -9.54 -6.98
C ILE A 169 -20.97 -8.08 -7.40
N SER A 170 -21.18 -7.75 -8.67
CA SER A 170 -21.11 -6.38 -9.16
C SER A 170 -22.20 -5.50 -8.53
N ARG A 171 -23.42 -6.00 -8.38
CA ARG A 171 -24.49 -5.27 -7.68
C ARG A 171 -24.19 -5.07 -6.20
N ALA A 172 -23.66 -6.09 -5.52
CA ALA A 172 -23.20 -5.94 -4.13
C ALA A 172 -22.10 -4.88 -4.02
N THR A 173 -21.15 -4.90 -4.95
CA THR A 173 -20.10 -3.87 -5.07
C THR A 173 -20.69 -2.47 -5.23
N ASP A 174 -21.67 -2.30 -6.12
CA ASP A 174 -22.33 -1.02 -6.38
C ASP A 174 -23.09 -0.50 -5.15
N VAL A 175 -23.78 -1.40 -4.44
CA VAL A 175 -24.48 -1.07 -3.19
C VAL A 175 -23.50 -0.59 -2.12
N VAL A 176 -22.39 -1.32 -1.90
CA VAL A 176 -21.38 -0.93 -0.89
C VAL A 176 -20.75 0.41 -1.23
N LEU A 177 -20.42 0.66 -2.50
CA LEU A 177 -19.83 1.92 -2.93
C LEU A 177 -20.80 3.11 -2.95
N ALA A 178 -22.11 2.86 -2.99
CA ALA A 178 -23.13 3.90 -2.90
C ALA A 178 -23.32 4.39 -1.44
N LEU A 179 -22.88 3.61 -0.45
CA LEU A 179 -22.99 3.99 0.96
C LEU A 179 -21.90 5.03 1.31
N PRO A 180 -22.26 6.12 2.00
CA PRO A 180 -21.27 7.03 2.55
C PRO A 180 -20.52 6.35 3.70
N ILE A 181 -19.42 5.66 3.35
CA ILE A 181 -18.72 4.73 4.24
C ILE A 181 -18.31 5.36 5.59
N LEU A 182 -17.96 6.65 5.60
CA LEU A 182 -17.64 7.37 6.83
C LEU A 182 -18.83 7.46 7.77
N LEU A 183 -20.02 7.82 7.24
CA LEU A 183 -21.25 7.92 8.05
C LEU A 183 -21.69 6.55 8.57
N LEU A 184 -21.58 5.53 7.72
CA LEU A 184 -21.86 4.15 8.11
C LEU A 184 -20.91 3.68 9.21
N ALA A 185 -19.62 3.97 9.06
CA ALA A 185 -18.60 3.62 10.04
C ALA A 185 -18.84 4.32 11.39
N LEU A 186 -19.18 5.62 11.37
CA LEU A 186 -19.58 6.38 12.55
C LEU A 186 -20.78 5.72 13.25
N GLY A 187 -21.83 5.39 12.50
CA GLY A 187 -23.04 4.76 13.05
C GLY A 187 -22.74 3.40 13.69
N ILE A 188 -22.03 2.52 12.99
CA ILE A 188 -21.69 1.18 13.50
C ILE A 188 -20.74 1.29 14.71
N ALA A 189 -19.69 2.11 14.61
CA ALA A 189 -18.71 2.25 15.68
C ALA A 189 -19.34 2.84 16.95
N SER A 190 -20.21 3.85 16.81
CA SER A 190 -20.97 4.41 17.93
C SER A 190 -21.94 3.39 18.55
N ALA A 191 -22.67 2.65 17.74
CA ALA A 191 -23.60 1.62 18.23
C ALA A 191 -22.85 0.48 18.96
N CYS A 192 -21.68 0.08 18.45
CA CYS A 192 -20.86 -0.95 19.06
C CYS A 192 -20.06 -0.46 20.28
N GLY A 193 -19.69 0.83 20.29
CA GLY A 193 -18.97 1.45 21.42
C GLY A 193 -19.86 1.72 22.62
N ALA A 194 -21.16 2.05 22.39
CA ALA A 194 -22.12 2.35 23.45
C ALA A 194 -22.47 1.12 24.31
N ASN A 195 -22.32 -0.09 23.81
CA ASN A 195 -22.62 -1.33 24.52
C ASN A 195 -21.34 -1.97 25.04
N GLN A 196 -21.16 -2.06 26.36
CA GLN A 196 -20.03 -2.74 26.99
C GLN A 196 -19.96 -4.24 26.63
N GLU A 197 -21.09 -4.85 26.31
CA GLU A 197 -21.18 -6.24 25.84
C GLU A 197 -20.77 -6.40 24.36
N GLY A 198 -20.60 -5.29 23.61
CA GLY A 198 -20.29 -5.28 22.19
C GLY A 198 -21.49 -5.44 21.27
N CYS A 199 -21.22 -5.55 19.96
CA CYS A 199 -22.21 -5.80 18.92
C CYS A 199 -22.29 -7.25 18.50
N PHE A 200 -23.39 -7.64 17.80
CA PHE A 200 -23.57 -8.98 17.24
C PHE A 200 -23.37 -10.09 18.29
N TRP A 201 -24.16 -10.03 19.35
CA TRP A 201 -24.12 -10.99 20.48
C TRP A 201 -22.74 -11.10 21.17
N GLY A 202 -22.01 -9.98 21.28
CA GLY A 202 -20.70 -9.94 21.95
C GLY A 202 -19.52 -10.40 21.06
N PHE A 203 -19.78 -10.73 19.79
CA PHE A 203 -18.71 -11.13 18.87
C PHE A 203 -17.75 -9.97 18.54
N ILE A 204 -18.29 -8.76 18.44
CA ILE A 204 -17.53 -7.53 18.19
C ILE A 204 -17.49 -6.73 19.49
N LYS A 205 -16.46 -6.94 20.30
CA LYS A 205 -16.24 -6.17 21.54
C LYS A 205 -15.73 -4.77 21.19
N PRO A 206 -16.05 -3.76 22.03
CA PRO A 206 -15.46 -2.43 21.91
C PRO A 206 -13.93 -2.52 21.82
N GLY A 207 -13.33 -1.72 20.95
CA GLY A 207 -11.90 -1.75 20.75
C GLY A 207 -11.48 -1.48 19.31
N LEU A 208 -10.32 -2.00 18.90
CA LEU A 208 -9.80 -1.88 17.53
C LEU A 208 -10.58 -2.76 16.54
N ARG A 209 -11.24 -3.82 17.00
CA ARG A 209 -11.91 -4.80 16.14
C ARG A 209 -13.02 -4.21 15.26
N PRO A 210 -13.96 -3.39 15.79
CA PRO A 210 -14.97 -2.75 14.95
C PRO A 210 -14.36 -1.94 13.81
N VAL A 211 -13.33 -1.15 14.09
CA VAL A 211 -12.65 -0.28 13.13
C VAL A 211 -12.01 -1.13 12.02
N ILE A 212 -11.25 -2.17 12.39
CA ILE A 212 -10.62 -3.09 11.45
C ILE A 212 -11.66 -3.77 10.55
N LEU A 213 -12.76 -4.26 11.15
CA LEU A 213 -13.81 -4.96 10.41
C LEU A 213 -14.56 -4.01 9.47
N ILE A 214 -14.91 -2.79 9.92
CA ILE A 214 -15.60 -1.81 9.08
C ILE A 214 -14.74 -1.47 7.87
N ILE A 215 -13.47 -1.08 8.08
CA ILE A 215 -12.57 -0.72 6.98
C ILE A 215 -12.35 -1.92 6.04
N GLY A 216 -12.13 -3.12 6.59
CA GLY A 216 -11.87 -4.32 5.81
C GLY A 216 -13.08 -4.82 5.02
N LEU A 217 -14.27 -4.87 5.67
CA LEU A 217 -15.49 -5.39 5.05
C LEU A 217 -16.11 -4.41 4.05
N PHE A 218 -15.85 -3.12 4.14
CA PHE A 218 -16.36 -2.12 3.19
C PHE A 218 -15.29 -1.63 2.21
N GLY A 219 -14.00 -1.96 2.42
CA GLY A 219 -12.89 -1.59 1.54
C GLY A 219 -12.68 -2.52 0.34
N TRP A 220 -13.21 -3.76 0.35
CA TRP A 220 -12.98 -4.77 -0.68
C TRP A 220 -13.46 -4.41 -2.10
N PRO A 221 -14.52 -3.57 -2.32
CA PRO A 221 -15.05 -3.32 -3.65
C PRO A 221 -14.05 -2.73 -4.64
N TYR A 222 -13.16 -1.87 -4.19
CA TYR A 222 -12.12 -1.27 -5.05
C TYR A 222 -11.19 -2.34 -5.62
N ILE A 223 -10.64 -3.20 -4.76
CA ILE A 223 -9.79 -4.31 -5.19
C ILE A 223 -10.59 -5.31 -6.03
N GLY A 224 -11.81 -5.62 -5.62
CA GLY A 224 -12.70 -6.52 -6.35
C GLY A 224 -12.94 -6.10 -7.80
N ARG A 225 -13.17 -4.80 -8.05
CA ARG A 225 -13.33 -4.28 -9.42
C ARG A 225 -12.06 -4.39 -10.24
N ILE A 226 -10.92 -4.07 -9.66
CA ILE A 226 -9.63 -4.12 -10.34
C ILE A 226 -9.29 -5.56 -10.72
N VAL A 227 -9.38 -6.48 -9.76
CA VAL A 227 -9.11 -7.90 -9.98
C VAL A 227 -10.07 -8.47 -11.02
N ARG A 228 -11.37 -8.17 -10.91
CA ARG A 228 -12.37 -8.58 -11.91
C ARG A 228 -11.99 -8.11 -13.32
N GLY A 229 -11.59 -6.84 -13.49
CA GLY A 229 -11.17 -6.28 -14.78
C GLY A 229 -9.96 -7.03 -15.35
N GLN A 230 -8.94 -7.30 -14.54
CA GLN A 230 -7.75 -8.06 -14.94
C GLN A 230 -8.10 -9.51 -15.31
N VAL A 231 -8.93 -10.17 -14.52
CA VAL A 231 -9.38 -11.56 -14.78
C VAL A 231 -10.16 -11.67 -16.09
N LEU A 232 -11.04 -10.70 -16.37
CA LEU A 232 -11.79 -10.67 -17.64
C LEU A 232 -10.85 -10.57 -18.85
N SER A 233 -9.75 -9.83 -18.75
CA SER A 233 -8.75 -9.73 -19.83
C SER A 233 -7.89 -11.00 -19.94
N ILE A 234 -7.45 -11.56 -18.81
CA ILE A 234 -6.50 -12.69 -18.79
C ILE A 234 -7.20 -14.01 -19.22
N ARG A 235 -8.46 -14.19 -18.83
CA ARG A 235 -9.18 -15.44 -19.14
C ARG A 235 -9.40 -15.68 -20.64
N GLU A 236 -9.31 -14.64 -21.48
CA GLU A 236 -9.42 -14.71 -22.95
C GLU A 236 -8.05 -14.91 -23.63
N LYS A 237 -6.98 -15.12 -22.87
CA LYS A 237 -5.64 -15.37 -23.42
C LYS A 237 -5.48 -16.82 -23.86
N GLU A 238 -4.68 -17.02 -24.90
CA GLU A 238 -4.44 -18.34 -25.53
C GLU A 238 -3.98 -19.40 -24.56
N PHE A 239 -3.13 -19.06 -23.58
CA PHE A 239 -2.63 -20.04 -22.60
C PHE A 239 -3.74 -20.56 -21.67
N VAL A 240 -4.76 -19.73 -21.38
CA VAL A 240 -5.93 -20.16 -20.58
C VAL A 240 -6.82 -21.09 -21.41
N GLU A 241 -7.00 -20.76 -22.70
CA GLU A 241 -7.77 -21.57 -23.62
C GLU A 241 -7.09 -22.93 -23.88
N ALA A 242 -5.78 -22.94 -24.07
CA ALA A 242 -5.00 -24.17 -24.17
C ALA A 242 -5.13 -25.05 -22.92
N SER A 243 -5.01 -24.46 -21.72
CA SER A 243 -5.21 -25.19 -20.45
C SER A 243 -6.61 -25.79 -20.36
N ARG A 244 -7.64 -25.07 -20.84
CA ARG A 244 -9.02 -25.56 -20.87
C ARG A 244 -9.19 -26.72 -21.85
N SER A 245 -8.60 -26.62 -23.05
CA SER A 245 -8.62 -27.67 -24.07
C SER A 245 -7.93 -28.96 -23.62
N LEU A 246 -6.92 -28.85 -22.76
CA LEU A 246 -6.25 -29.96 -22.10
C LEU A 246 -7.04 -30.55 -20.91
N GLY A 247 -8.28 -30.08 -20.66
CA GLY A 247 -9.15 -30.60 -19.60
C GLY A 247 -8.82 -30.08 -18.19
N ALA A 248 -8.11 -28.98 -18.03
CA ALA A 248 -7.82 -28.42 -16.71
C ALA A 248 -9.11 -27.97 -16.00
N SER A 249 -9.24 -28.29 -14.72
CA SER A 249 -10.39 -27.87 -13.91
C SER A 249 -10.36 -26.35 -13.68
N ASN A 250 -11.54 -25.73 -13.50
CA ASN A 250 -11.68 -24.29 -13.24
C ASN A 250 -10.82 -23.82 -12.07
N ARG A 251 -10.76 -24.60 -10.98
CA ARG A 251 -9.93 -24.30 -9.82
C ARG A 251 -8.44 -24.26 -10.18
N ARG A 252 -7.98 -25.18 -11.02
CA ARG A 252 -6.59 -25.21 -11.48
C ARG A 252 -6.28 -23.99 -12.36
N ILE A 253 -7.17 -23.62 -13.27
CA ILE A 253 -7.03 -22.45 -14.13
C ILE A 253 -6.98 -21.18 -13.28
N ILE A 254 -7.90 -21.00 -12.33
CA ILE A 254 -7.93 -19.80 -11.46
C ILE A 254 -6.65 -19.69 -10.65
N LEU A 255 -6.21 -20.77 -9.99
CA LEU A 255 -5.11 -20.70 -9.02
C LEU A 255 -3.71 -20.75 -9.67
N ARG A 256 -3.57 -21.43 -10.81
CA ARG A 256 -2.25 -21.62 -11.44
C ARG A 256 -2.01 -20.76 -12.67
N GLU A 257 -3.07 -20.40 -13.40
CA GLU A 257 -2.93 -19.62 -14.63
C GLU A 257 -3.30 -18.14 -14.40
N ILE A 258 -4.45 -17.87 -13.74
CA ILE A 258 -4.97 -16.51 -13.62
C ILE A 258 -4.35 -15.78 -12.43
N LEU A 259 -4.45 -16.36 -11.22
CA LEU A 259 -4.02 -15.68 -9.98
C LEU A 259 -2.56 -15.22 -10.02
N PRO A 260 -1.56 -16.02 -10.49
CA PRO A 260 -0.19 -15.53 -10.58
C PRO A 260 -0.03 -14.33 -11.51
N ASN A 261 -0.80 -14.28 -12.60
CA ASN A 261 -0.75 -13.20 -13.58
C ASN A 261 -1.44 -11.89 -13.11
N VAL A 262 -2.34 -11.96 -12.13
CA VAL A 262 -2.97 -10.77 -11.51
C VAL A 262 -2.27 -10.35 -10.21
N THR A 263 -1.27 -11.08 -9.73
CA THR A 263 -0.59 -10.80 -8.46
C THR A 263 0.12 -9.44 -8.48
N ALA A 264 0.77 -9.07 -9.59
CA ALA A 264 1.45 -7.79 -9.70
C ALA A 264 0.49 -6.60 -9.52
N PRO A 265 -0.63 -6.48 -10.25
CA PRO A 265 -1.65 -5.48 -9.96
C PRO A 265 -2.17 -5.52 -8.52
N ILE A 266 -2.42 -6.71 -7.95
CA ILE A 266 -2.90 -6.84 -6.57
C ILE A 266 -1.91 -6.21 -5.59
N ILE A 267 -0.61 -6.50 -5.71
CA ILE A 267 0.43 -5.94 -4.83
C ILE A 267 0.45 -4.43 -4.93
N VAL A 268 0.48 -3.86 -6.15
CA VAL A 268 0.50 -2.42 -6.37
C VAL A 268 -0.71 -1.74 -5.73
N TYR A 269 -1.92 -2.23 -6.00
CA TYR A 269 -3.12 -1.62 -5.44
C TYR A 269 -3.24 -1.82 -3.92
N THR A 270 -2.74 -2.93 -3.37
CA THR A 270 -2.66 -3.16 -1.93
C THR A 270 -1.81 -2.09 -1.25
N THR A 271 -0.64 -1.79 -1.79
CA THR A 271 0.24 -0.76 -1.22
C THR A 271 -0.36 0.63 -1.28
N LEU A 272 -1.12 0.96 -2.34
CA LEU A 272 -1.80 2.24 -2.48
C LEU A 272 -3.06 2.39 -1.61
N ILE A 273 -3.67 1.29 -1.15
CA ILE A 273 -4.84 1.33 -0.26
C ILE A 273 -4.43 1.49 1.22
N ILE A 274 -3.24 1.03 1.61
CA ILE A 274 -2.77 1.16 3.00
C ILE A 274 -2.82 2.63 3.48
N PRO A 275 -2.25 3.63 2.77
CA PRO A 275 -2.34 5.04 3.18
C PRO A 275 -3.78 5.52 3.36
N SER A 276 -4.68 5.13 2.46
CA SER A 276 -6.10 5.50 2.55
C SER A 276 -6.75 4.92 3.82
N ASN A 277 -6.41 3.68 4.18
CA ASN A 277 -6.92 3.04 5.39
C ASN A 277 -6.32 3.65 6.67
N ILE A 278 -5.05 4.09 6.64
CA ILE A 278 -4.43 4.85 7.74
C ILE A 278 -5.19 6.16 7.97
N LEU A 279 -5.46 6.91 6.89
CA LEU A 279 -6.20 8.18 6.96
C LEU A 279 -7.66 7.97 7.41
N PHE A 280 -8.28 6.88 6.98
CA PHE A 280 -9.65 6.55 7.38
C PHE A 280 -9.73 6.19 8.87
N GLU A 281 -8.80 5.37 9.38
CA GLU A 281 -8.65 5.09 10.82
C GLU A 281 -8.44 6.40 11.60
N ALA A 282 -7.50 7.24 11.14
CA ALA A 282 -7.22 8.50 11.80
C ALA A 282 -8.43 9.43 11.81
N GLY A 283 -9.20 9.48 10.72
CA GLY A 283 -10.45 10.24 10.63
C GLY A 283 -11.52 9.74 11.61
N LEU A 284 -11.74 8.43 11.73
CA LEU A 284 -12.66 7.84 12.69
C LEU A 284 -12.21 8.11 14.14
N SER A 285 -10.93 7.96 14.41
CA SER A 285 -10.36 8.24 15.73
C SER A 285 -10.44 9.72 16.09
N PHE A 286 -10.20 10.61 15.13
CA PHE A 286 -10.36 12.05 15.27
C PHE A 286 -11.81 12.45 15.61
N LEU A 287 -12.79 11.73 15.06
CA LEU A 287 -14.22 11.93 15.34
C LEU A 287 -14.69 11.21 16.62
N GLY A 288 -13.79 10.61 17.39
CA GLY A 288 -14.07 9.98 18.68
C GLY A 288 -14.74 8.60 18.61
N VAL A 289 -14.78 7.96 17.42
CA VAL A 289 -15.40 6.64 17.22
C VAL A 289 -14.44 5.59 16.67
N GLY A 290 -13.15 5.92 16.62
CA GLY A 290 -12.10 5.04 16.15
C GLY A 290 -11.59 4.07 17.22
N VAL A 291 -10.46 4.40 17.81
CA VAL A 291 -9.87 3.59 18.89
C VAL A 291 -10.52 3.92 20.25
N PRO A 292 -10.54 2.94 21.19
CA PRO A 292 -11.06 3.19 22.54
C PRO A 292 -10.26 4.25 23.27
N ASP A 293 -10.93 4.94 24.21
CA ASP A 293 -10.30 5.89 25.11
C ASP A 293 -9.08 5.27 25.79
N GLY A 294 -8.01 6.05 25.89
CA GLY A 294 -6.75 5.60 26.47
C GLY A 294 -5.85 4.76 25.54
N THR A 295 -6.33 4.33 24.39
CA THR A 295 -5.47 3.67 23.40
C THR A 295 -4.83 4.74 22.50
N PRO A 296 -3.50 4.94 22.51
CA PRO A 296 -2.88 5.92 21.63
C PRO A 296 -3.07 5.52 20.17
N SER A 297 -3.58 6.43 19.34
CA SER A 297 -3.48 6.41 17.88
C SER A 297 -3.18 7.83 17.40
N TRP A 298 -2.61 7.96 16.21
CA TRP A 298 -2.30 9.29 15.70
C TRP A 298 -3.54 10.14 15.48
N GLY A 299 -4.65 9.52 15.05
CA GLY A 299 -5.94 10.21 14.88
C GLY A 299 -6.54 10.70 16.19
N ALA A 300 -6.56 9.87 17.24
CA ALA A 300 -7.02 10.26 18.56
C ALA A 300 -6.15 11.37 19.17
N MET A 301 -4.83 11.31 19.00
CA MET A 301 -3.93 12.37 19.46
C MET A 301 -4.18 13.71 18.73
N LEU A 302 -4.55 13.68 17.45
CA LEU A 302 -4.93 14.88 16.70
C LEU A 302 -6.27 15.44 17.19
N ALA A 303 -7.22 14.59 17.61
CA ALA A 303 -8.47 15.03 18.22
C ALA A 303 -8.22 15.73 19.56
N ASP A 304 -7.42 15.11 20.45
CA ASP A 304 -7.01 15.68 21.73
C ASP A 304 -6.34 17.06 21.53
N ALA A 305 -5.47 17.17 20.50
CA ALA A 305 -4.75 18.40 20.17
C ALA A 305 -5.66 19.53 19.64
N GLY A 306 -6.85 19.22 19.15
CA GLY A 306 -7.77 20.18 18.52
C GLY A 306 -8.17 21.34 19.44
N THR A 307 -8.23 21.14 20.75
CA THR A 307 -8.55 22.17 21.75
C THR A 307 -7.33 22.97 22.17
N ALA A 308 -6.11 22.40 22.06
CA ALA A 308 -4.87 22.94 22.61
C ALA A 308 -3.89 23.53 21.58
N PHE A 309 -4.16 23.39 20.26
CA PHE A 309 -3.18 23.71 19.19
C PHE A 309 -2.68 25.17 19.18
N ARG A 310 -3.46 26.11 19.77
CA ARG A 310 -3.07 27.54 19.81
C ARG A 310 -1.92 27.82 20.76
N TRP A 311 -1.84 27.08 21.86
CA TRP A 311 -0.81 27.27 22.91
C TRP A 311 0.14 26.07 23.03
N ALA A 312 -0.24 24.91 22.47
CA ALA A 312 0.57 23.70 22.46
C ALA A 312 0.62 23.08 21.05
N PRO A 313 1.18 23.78 20.03
CA PRO A 313 1.15 23.33 18.65
C PRO A 313 1.90 22.02 18.41
N TRP A 314 2.87 21.64 19.27
CA TRP A 314 3.58 20.37 19.18
C TRP A 314 2.67 19.15 19.30
N LEU A 315 1.52 19.29 20.03
CA LEU A 315 0.53 18.22 20.18
C LEU A 315 -0.11 17.82 18.84
N MET A 316 -0.23 18.76 17.92
CA MET A 316 -0.77 18.52 16.59
C MET A 316 0.34 18.20 15.57
N ILE A 317 1.47 18.88 15.65
CA ILE A 317 2.57 18.77 14.68
C ILE A 317 3.18 17.36 14.69
N PHE A 318 3.50 16.79 15.86
CA PHE A 318 4.20 15.51 15.89
C PHE A 318 3.35 14.32 15.45
N PRO A 319 2.13 14.09 15.95
CA PRO A 319 1.29 13.01 15.43
C PRO A 319 0.85 13.27 13.98
N GLY A 320 0.62 14.52 13.59
CA GLY A 320 0.32 14.90 12.21
C GLY A 320 1.49 14.61 11.27
N LEU A 321 2.72 14.89 11.69
CA LEU A 321 3.93 14.57 10.92
C LEU A 321 4.14 13.06 10.81
N ALA A 322 3.92 12.30 11.88
CA ALA A 322 4.00 10.83 11.85
C ALA A 322 2.98 10.25 10.84
N LEU A 323 1.74 10.73 10.86
CA LEU A 323 0.70 10.35 9.92
C LEU A 323 1.08 10.72 8.48
N PHE A 324 1.52 11.97 8.27
CA PHE A 324 1.92 12.48 6.96
C PHE A 324 3.10 11.69 6.37
N LEU A 325 4.18 11.50 7.13
CA LEU A 325 5.35 10.77 6.67
C LEU A 325 5.02 9.33 6.35
N THR A 326 4.18 8.68 7.15
CA THR A 326 3.76 7.30 6.90
C THR A 326 2.94 7.17 5.63
N THR A 327 1.94 8.03 5.44
CA THR A 327 1.10 8.01 4.23
C THR A 327 1.89 8.37 2.97
N LEU A 328 2.76 9.37 3.05
CA LEU A 328 3.67 9.73 1.96
C LEU A 328 4.59 8.55 1.59
N ALA A 329 5.18 7.91 2.58
CA ALA A 329 6.11 6.80 2.37
C ALA A 329 5.44 5.60 1.69
N PHE A 330 4.22 5.23 2.09
CA PHE A 330 3.45 4.18 1.42
C PHE A 330 3.07 4.53 -0.02
N ASN A 331 2.73 5.79 -0.30
CA ASN A 331 2.47 6.24 -1.67
C ASN A 331 3.73 6.14 -2.53
N LEU A 332 4.89 6.64 -2.04
CA LEU A 332 6.17 6.55 -2.76
C LEU A 332 6.56 5.09 -3.06
N VAL A 333 6.41 4.20 -2.10
CA VAL A 333 6.68 2.77 -2.30
C VAL A 333 5.67 2.15 -3.28
N GLY A 334 4.39 2.51 -3.19
CA GLY A 334 3.34 2.04 -4.09
C GLY A 334 3.61 2.43 -5.54
N ASP A 335 4.00 3.68 -5.77
CA ASP A 335 4.35 4.19 -7.10
C ASP A 335 5.63 3.50 -7.63
N GLY A 336 6.66 3.35 -6.81
CA GLY A 336 7.87 2.62 -7.17
C GLY A 336 7.63 1.13 -7.48
N LEU A 337 6.72 0.46 -6.74
CA LEU A 337 6.28 -0.90 -7.04
C LEU A 337 5.53 -0.98 -8.37
N ARG A 338 4.65 -0.02 -8.64
CA ARG A 338 3.93 0.09 -9.91
C ARG A 338 4.89 0.23 -11.08
N ASP A 339 5.86 1.13 -10.95
CA ASP A 339 6.86 1.40 -11.99
C ASP A 339 7.79 0.19 -12.24
N ALA A 340 8.17 -0.50 -11.18
CA ALA A 340 9.03 -1.69 -11.26
C ALA A 340 8.31 -2.94 -11.81
N LEU A 341 6.97 -3.01 -11.67
CA LEU A 341 6.15 -4.11 -12.15
C LEU A 341 5.53 -3.83 -13.53
N ASP A 342 5.71 -2.63 -14.12
CA ASP A 342 5.20 -2.30 -15.46
C ASP A 342 6.06 -2.97 -16.54
N PRO A 343 5.52 -3.94 -17.31
CA PRO A 343 6.28 -4.65 -18.33
C PRO A 343 6.71 -3.77 -19.52
N ARG A 344 6.10 -2.58 -19.68
CA ARG A 344 6.42 -1.66 -20.79
C ARG A 344 7.74 -0.91 -20.58
N LYS A 345 8.23 -0.83 -19.35
CA LYS A 345 9.53 -0.21 -19.00
C LYS A 345 10.69 -1.20 -19.00
N ALA A 346 10.44 -2.47 -19.32
CA ALA A 346 11.44 -3.54 -19.32
C ALA A 346 12.19 -3.69 -20.67
N VAL A 347 11.94 -2.80 -21.63
CA VAL A 347 12.60 -2.78 -22.97
C VAL A 347 13.70 -1.73 -23.01
#